data_eb628e49937a51077a3df0ddce9459d3
#
_entry.id   eb628e49937a51077a3df0ddce9459d3
#
_cell.length_a   1.000
_cell.length_b   1.000
_cell.length_c   1.000
_cell.angle_alpha   90.00
_cell.angle_beta   90.00
_cell.angle_gamma   90.00
#
_symmetry.space_group_name_H-M   'P 1'
#
loop_
_entity.id
_entity.type
_entity.pdbx_description
1 polymer ?
#
loop_
_entity_poly.entity_id
_entity_poly.type
_entity_poly.pdbx_seq_one_letter_code
_entity_poly.pdbx_strand_id
1 'polypeptide(L)'
;MKSTRSALFLTLALAATPALAQQNLNTISDDLVARAGQAYGNLDTVSGDIAIQAGSSVRNVNTVSGDIDLAEGATTARLETVSGDIEGGRKITASAGVGTVSGDIFFDHGSRIGGDLESVSGDIGLVGTRASGGIETVSGDITVGAGSHVKGGIRIEKPNGSWGLRIGNRKPPRIVIGPNAVVEGALVFERPVALYVHSSAKIGRVSGATARSFDTPTAPKD
;
A
#
# COMPACT_ATOMS: atom_id res chain seq x y z
N MET A 1 74.87 20.39 -1.67
CA MET A 1 73.79 19.40 -1.77
C MET A 1 72.51 20.08 -1.37
N LYS A 2 71.63 20.47 -2.36
CA LYS A 2 70.34 21.08 -2.13
C LYS A 2 69.28 20.02 -2.39
N SER A 3 68.50 19.64 -1.38
CA SER A 3 67.41 18.66 -1.49
C SER A 3 66.12 19.41 -1.79
N THR A 4 65.59 19.22 -2.99
CA THR A 4 64.31 19.72 -3.44
C THR A 4 63.19 18.81 -2.91
N ARG A 5 62.35 19.33 -1.99
CA ARG A 5 61.12 18.64 -1.53
C ARG A 5 59.99 19.00 -2.48
N SER A 6 59.56 18.06 -3.31
CA SER A 6 58.34 18.15 -4.09
C SER A 6 57.12 17.94 -3.22
N ALA A 7 56.33 18.96 -3.03
CA ALA A 7 55.02 18.86 -2.38
C ALA A 7 53.99 18.45 -3.42
N LEU A 8 53.43 17.24 -3.25
CA LEU A 8 52.31 16.71 -4.08
C LEU A 8 50.99 17.29 -3.52
N PHE A 9 50.44 18.28 -4.21
CA PHE A 9 49.09 18.77 -3.91
C PHE A 9 48.06 17.83 -4.51
N LEU A 10 47.43 17.04 -3.67
CA LEU A 10 46.24 16.22 -4.01
C LEU A 10 45.02 17.14 -3.99
N THR A 11 44.58 17.63 -5.14
CA THR A 11 43.33 18.37 -5.27
C THR A 11 42.16 17.37 -5.26
N LEU A 12 41.46 17.29 -4.13
CA LEU A 12 40.19 16.55 -4.00
C LEU A 12 39.11 17.36 -4.73
N ALA A 13 38.79 16.97 -5.95
CA ALA A 13 37.65 17.52 -6.69
C ALA A 13 36.39 16.97 -6.08
N LEU A 14 35.73 17.77 -5.23
CA LEU A 14 34.39 17.50 -4.73
C LEU A 14 33.41 17.68 -5.89
N ALA A 15 33.04 16.58 -6.55
CA ALA A 15 31.99 16.59 -7.55
C ALA A 15 30.64 16.86 -6.85
N ALA A 16 30.24 18.14 -6.83
CA ALA A 16 28.88 18.50 -6.46
C ALA A 16 27.93 17.91 -7.52
N THR A 17 27.31 16.81 -7.24
CA THR A 17 26.18 16.35 -8.05
C THR A 17 25.07 17.39 -7.94
N PRO A 18 24.61 18.00 -9.05
CA PRO A 18 23.45 18.88 -8.97
C PRO A 18 22.29 18.08 -8.41
N ALA A 19 21.72 18.52 -7.32
CA ALA A 19 20.42 18.03 -6.87
C ALA A 19 19.43 18.39 -7.98
N LEU A 20 19.10 17.42 -8.84
CA LEU A 20 18.06 17.58 -9.84
C LEU A 20 16.77 17.86 -9.07
N ALA A 21 16.22 19.06 -9.26
CA ALA A 21 14.92 19.40 -8.75
C ALA A 21 13.93 18.35 -9.30
N GLN A 22 13.29 17.59 -8.44
CA GLN A 22 12.32 16.57 -8.84
C GLN A 22 11.15 17.27 -9.54
N GLN A 23 10.90 16.90 -10.78
CA GLN A 23 9.84 17.48 -11.58
C GLN A 23 8.48 17.00 -11.07
N ASN A 24 7.57 17.93 -10.79
CA ASN A 24 6.15 17.60 -10.57
C ASN A 24 5.45 17.47 -11.92
N LEU A 25 4.54 16.51 -12.05
CA LEU A 25 3.66 16.36 -13.20
C LEU A 25 2.21 16.54 -12.74
N ASN A 26 1.52 17.51 -13.31
CA ASN A 26 0.14 17.81 -12.98
C ASN A 26 -0.67 17.92 -14.26
N THR A 27 -1.84 17.27 -14.30
CA THR A 27 -2.78 17.37 -15.42
C THR A 27 -4.22 17.30 -14.90
N ILE A 28 -5.20 17.53 -15.78
CA ILE A 28 -6.61 17.39 -15.43
C ILE A 28 -7.16 16.09 -16.04
N SER A 29 -6.75 15.72 -17.24
CA SER A 29 -7.41 14.67 -18.03
C SER A 29 -6.45 13.69 -18.68
N ASP A 30 -5.14 13.90 -18.57
CA ASP A 30 -4.18 13.02 -19.22
C ASP A 30 -3.60 12.02 -18.24
N ASP A 31 -3.20 10.87 -18.74
CA ASP A 31 -2.46 9.89 -18.00
C ASP A 31 -1.04 10.39 -17.68
N LEU A 32 -0.54 10.04 -16.51
CA LEU A 32 0.80 10.39 -16.07
C LEU A 32 1.70 9.16 -16.05
N VAL A 33 2.91 9.31 -16.55
CA VAL A 33 3.90 8.23 -16.54
C VAL A 33 5.19 8.67 -15.90
N ALA A 34 5.51 8.09 -14.75
CA ALA A 34 6.84 8.17 -14.15
C ALA A 34 7.76 7.14 -14.84
N ARG A 35 8.71 7.63 -15.64
CA ARG A 35 9.60 6.76 -16.44
C ARG A 35 10.57 5.98 -15.57
N ALA A 36 10.91 4.77 -16.02
CA ALA A 36 11.76 3.85 -15.30
C ALA A 36 13.10 4.47 -14.84
N GLY A 37 13.43 4.24 -13.59
CA GLY A 37 14.67 4.71 -12.96
C GLY A 37 14.78 6.22 -12.76
N GLN A 38 13.72 6.98 -13.03
CA GLN A 38 13.73 8.44 -12.85
C GLN A 38 13.07 8.87 -11.55
N ALA A 39 13.41 10.07 -11.09
CA ALA A 39 12.87 10.66 -9.86
C ALA A 39 11.95 11.84 -10.19
N TYR A 40 10.76 11.80 -9.58
CA TYR A 40 9.74 12.83 -9.71
C TYR A 40 9.35 13.37 -8.34
N GLY A 41 8.81 14.59 -8.31
CA GLY A 41 8.15 15.15 -7.15
C GLY A 41 6.75 14.56 -7.00
N ASN A 42 5.73 15.37 -7.10
CA ASN A 42 4.36 14.91 -7.06
C ASN A 42 3.82 14.58 -8.47
N LEU A 43 2.97 13.56 -8.55
CA LEU A 43 2.14 13.27 -9.70
C LEU A 43 0.68 13.46 -9.30
N ASP A 44 0.03 14.44 -9.92
CA ASP A 44 -1.36 14.79 -9.59
C ASP A 44 -2.21 14.84 -10.87
N THR A 45 -3.31 14.12 -10.91
CA THR A 45 -4.31 14.21 -12.00
C THR A 45 -5.74 14.20 -11.44
N VAL A 46 -6.71 14.60 -12.23
CA VAL A 46 -8.12 14.50 -11.84
C VAL A 46 -8.78 13.30 -12.50
N SER A 47 -8.52 13.08 -13.80
CA SER A 47 -9.19 12.01 -14.56
C SER A 47 -8.20 11.33 -15.50
N GLY A 48 -7.21 10.69 -14.96
CA GLY A 48 -6.21 9.95 -15.71
C GLY A 48 -5.57 8.90 -14.85
N ASP A 49 -5.01 7.89 -15.47
CA ASP A 49 -4.28 6.85 -14.79
C ASP A 49 -2.84 7.29 -14.54
N ILE A 50 -2.23 6.76 -13.49
CA ILE A 50 -0.85 7.06 -13.13
C ILE A 50 -0.02 5.77 -13.16
N ALA A 51 0.88 5.68 -14.15
CA ALA A 51 1.79 4.54 -14.27
C ALA A 51 3.19 4.89 -13.73
N ILE A 52 3.63 4.19 -12.70
CA ILE A 52 4.95 4.35 -12.10
C ILE A 52 5.82 3.18 -12.55
N GLN A 53 6.71 3.43 -13.52
CA GLN A 53 7.53 2.40 -14.12
C GLN A 53 8.64 1.89 -13.19
N ALA A 54 9.23 0.74 -13.55
CA ALA A 54 10.15 0.02 -12.69
C ALA A 54 11.33 0.87 -12.18
N GLY A 55 11.58 0.76 -10.87
CA GLY A 55 12.69 1.44 -10.22
C GLY A 55 12.61 2.97 -10.20
N SER A 56 11.48 3.56 -10.60
CA SER A 56 11.29 5.01 -10.48
C SER A 56 10.98 5.43 -9.04
N SER A 57 11.22 6.69 -8.74
CA SER A 57 10.95 7.29 -7.44
C SER A 57 10.01 8.47 -7.59
N VAL A 58 8.89 8.45 -6.86
CA VAL A 58 7.89 9.52 -6.86
C VAL A 58 7.63 9.93 -5.42
N ARG A 59 7.41 11.22 -5.14
CA ARG A 59 7.10 11.64 -3.77
C ARG A 59 5.67 11.29 -3.40
N ASN A 60 4.69 11.96 -3.98
CA ASN A 60 3.28 11.69 -3.74
C ASN A 60 2.56 11.48 -5.07
N VAL A 61 1.55 10.64 -5.04
CA VAL A 61 0.75 10.26 -6.20
C VAL A 61 -0.70 10.42 -5.83
N ASN A 62 -1.40 11.28 -6.54
CA ASN A 62 -2.81 11.55 -6.28
C ASN A 62 -3.60 11.55 -7.59
N THR A 63 -4.74 10.88 -7.60
CA THR A 63 -5.74 11.02 -8.65
C THR A 63 -7.14 11.09 -8.03
N VAL A 64 -8.12 11.58 -8.78
CA VAL A 64 -9.53 11.53 -8.32
C VAL A 64 -10.26 10.39 -9.00
N SER A 65 -10.04 10.21 -10.30
CA SER A 65 -10.70 9.15 -11.07
C SER A 65 -9.69 8.53 -12.02
N GLY A 66 -9.00 7.53 -11.56
CA GLY A 66 -7.99 6.81 -12.32
C GLY A 66 -7.27 5.82 -11.44
N ASP A 67 -6.66 4.85 -12.06
CA ASP A 67 -5.91 3.82 -11.39
C ASP A 67 -4.44 4.24 -11.17
N ILE A 68 -3.82 3.66 -10.17
CA ILE A 68 -2.40 3.89 -9.86
C ILE A 68 -1.66 2.56 -9.95
N ASP A 69 -0.85 2.40 -10.98
CA ASP A 69 -0.06 1.21 -11.23
C ASP A 69 1.41 1.42 -10.87
N LEU A 70 1.97 0.55 -10.03
CA LEU A 70 3.38 0.58 -9.66
C LEU A 70 4.10 -0.67 -10.14
N ALA A 71 5.03 -0.49 -11.07
CA ALA A 71 5.89 -1.58 -11.54
C ALA A 71 6.99 -1.93 -10.53
N GLU A 72 7.61 -3.10 -10.71
CA GLU A 72 8.58 -3.66 -9.76
C GLU A 72 9.66 -2.67 -9.32
N GLY A 73 9.88 -2.59 -8.01
CA GLY A 73 10.93 -1.78 -7.41
C GLY A 73 10.66 -0.28 -7.38
N ALA A 74 9.47 0.17 -7.77
CA ALA A 74 9.08 1.57 -7.66
C ALA A 74 9.03 2.02 -6.19
N THR A 75 9.36 3.28 -5.95
CA THR A 75 9.33 3.88 -4.62
C THR A 75 8.47 5.13 -4.60
N THR A 76 7.67 5.27 -3.54
CA THR A 76 6.83 6.45 -3.33
C THR A 76 6.73 6.80 -1.85
N ALA A 77 6.23 7.97 -1.53
CA ALA A 77 5.83 8.25 -0.16
C ALA A 77 4.35 7.88 0.03
N ARG A 78 3.44 8.60 -0.58
CA ARG A 78 1.99 8.42 -0.41
C ARG A 78 1.30 8.13 -1.74
N LEU A 79 0.28 7.29 -1.70
CA LEU A 79 -0.59 6.95 -2.81
C LEU A 79 -2.03 7.22 -2.40
N GLU A 80 -2.75 8.04 -3.15
CA GLU A 80 -4.15 8.36 -2.88
C GLU A 80 -4.95 8.42 -4.18
N THR A 81 -6.12 7.77 -4.19
CA THR A 81 -7.14 7.95 -5.22
C THR A 81 -8.50 8.10 -4.57
N VAL A 82 -9.50 8.59 -5.29
CA VAL A 82 -10.88 8.60 -4.80
C VAL A 82 -11.68 7.48 -5.46
N SER A 83 -11.52 7.32 -6.76
CA SER A 83 -12.24 6.28 -7.52
C SER A 83 -11.26 5.64 -8.49
N GLY A 84 -10.63 4.58 -8.09
CA GLY A 84 -9.65 3.83 -8.86
C GLY A 84 -8.91 2.85 -7.98
N ASP A 85 -8.30 1.90 -8.60
CA ASP A 85 -7.53 0.86 -7.95
C ASP A 85 -6.07 1.29 -7.75
N ILE A 86 -5.42 0.73 -6.74
CA ILE A 86 -3.98 0.91 -6.49
C ILE A 86 -3.33 -0.45 -6.57
N GLU A 87 -2.61 -0.70 -7.67
CA GLU A 87 -1.93 -1.97 -7.90
C GLU A 87 -0.42 -1.82 -7.77
N GLY A 88 0.13 -2.40 -6.72
CA GLY A 88 1.57 -2.47 -6.47
C GLY A 88 2.15 -3.82 -6.86
N GLY A 89 3.03 -3.82 -7.85
CA GLY A 89 3.82 -4.98 -8.21
C GLY A 89 4.79 -5.41 -7.11
N ARG A 90 5.83 -6.15 -7.50
CA ARG A 90 6.80 -6.69 -6.54
C ARG A 90 7.77 -5.64 -6.04
N LYS A 91 8.20 -5.75 -4.77
CA LYS A 91 9.24 -4.92 -4.14
C LYS A 91 8.94 -3.41 -4.14
N ILE A 92 7.68 -3.04 -4.09
CA ILE A 92 7.29 -1.64 -3.95
C ILE A 92 7.68 -1.12 -2.56
N THR A 93 8.05 0.15 -2.49
CA THR A 93 8.23 0.84 -1.22
C THR A 93 7.36 2.10 -1.21
N ALA A 94 6.29 2.08 -0.42
CA ALA A 94 5.51 3.25 -0.07
C ALA A 94 5.88 3.64 1.37
N SER A 95 6.54 4.77 1.56
CA SER A 95 7.07 5.15 2.88
C SER A 95 6.04 5.75 3.83
N ALA A 96 4.87 6.10 3.32
CA ALA A 96 3.70 6.57 4.08
C ALA A 96 2.48 5.67 3.80
N GLY A 97 1.27 6.21 3.97
CA GLY A 97 0.02 5.48 3.78
C GLY A 97 -0.41 5.33 2.33
N VAL A 98 -1.34 4.42 2.12
CA VAL A 98 -1.99 4.13 0.84
C VAL A 98 -3.50 4.18 1.07
N GLY A 99 -4.23 4.98 0.29
CA GLY A 99 -5.66 5.18 0.49
C GLY A 99 -6.47 5.29 -0.79
N THR A 100 -7.68 4.74 -0.75
CA THR A 100 -8.72 4.96 -1.75
C THR A 100 -10.08 5.15 -1.07
N VAL A 101 -11.04 5.72 -1.77
CA VAL A 101 -12.43 5.74 -1.28
C VAL A 101 -13.25 4.63 -1.93
N SER A 102 -13.09 4.44 -3.23
CA SER A 102 -13.80 3.41 -3.98
C SER A 102 -12.86 2.77 -4.98
N GLY A 103 -12.26 1.68 -4.61
CA GLY A 103 -11.31 0.92 -5.41
C GLY A 103 -10.55 -0.06 -4.55
N ASP A 104 -9.90 -0.98 -5.19
CA ASP A 104 -9.15 -2.02 -4.54
C ASP A 104 -7.68 -1.60 -4.31
N ILE A 105 -7.07 -2.13 -3.27
CA ILE A 105 -5.65 -1.94 -2.99
C ILE A 105 -4.97 -3.30 -3.00
N PHE A 106 -3.99 -3.48 -3.88
CA PHE A 106 -3.22 -4.72 -3.93
C PHE A 106 -1.71 -4.46 -3.94
N PHE A 107 -0.96 -5.24 -3.14
CA PHE A 107 0.51 -5.24 -3.14
C PHE A 107 1.08 -6.65 -3.15
N ASP A 108 2.01 -6.87 -4.09
CA ASP A 108 2.68 -8.15 -4.28
C ASP A 108 4.00 -8.25 -3.48
N HIS A 109 4.61 -9.41 -3.55
CA HIS A 109 5.75 -9.89 -2.76
C HIS A 109 6.92 -8.91 -2.64
N GLY A 110 7.41 -8.80 -1.42
CA GLY A 110 8.59 -8.00 -1.09
C GLY A 110 8.29 -6.52 -0.89
N SER A 111 7.02 -6.11 -1.04
CA SER A 111 6.60 -4.73 -0.87
C SER A 111 6.61 -4.29 0.60
N ARG A 112 6.80 -3.00 0.83
CA ARG A 112 6.86 -2.37 2.16
C ARG A 112 6.01 -1.12 2.16
N ILE A 113 5.06 -1.05 3.09
CA ILE A 113 4.19 0.09 3.31
C ILE A 113 4.51 0.68 4.69
N GLY A 114 4.86 1.95 4.74
CA GLY A 114 5.29 2.63 5.96
C GLY A 114 4.16 3.09 6.87
N GLY A 115 2.99 3.35 6.30
CA GLY A 115 1.78 3.80 7.00
C GLY A 115 0.63 2.81 6.91
N ASP A 116 -0.57 3.35 7.09
CA ASP A 116 -1.82 2.60 7.05
C ASP A 116 -2.28 2.35 5.60
N LEU A 117 -3.08 1.29 5.42
CA LEU A 117 -3.83 1.02 4.20
C LEU A 117 -5.30 1.26 4.48
N GLU A 118 -5.92 2.17 3.76
CA GLU A 118 -7.29 2.63 4.02
C GLU A 118 -8.14 2.56 2.76
N SER A 119 -9.34 1.97 2.88
CA SER A 119 -10.37 2.04 1.85
C SER A 119 -11.72 2.30 2.52
N VAL A 120 -12.65 2.94 1.83
CA VAL A 120 -14.03 2.99 2.31
C VAL A 120 -14.85 1.86 1.67
N SER A 121 -14.62 1.61 0.38
CA SER A 121 -15.42 0.64 -0.38
C SER A 121 -14.54 -0.01 -1.45
N GLY A 122 -13.87 -1.06 -1.10
CA GLY A 122 -12.99 -1.82 -1.98
C GLY A 122 -12.18 -2.83 -1.17
N ASP A 123 -11.66 -3.81 -1.85
CA ASP A 123 -10.93 -4.89 -1.24
C ASP A 123 -9.46 -4.50 -1.01
N ILE A 124 -8.86 -5.03 0.06
CA ILE A 124 -7.44 -4.81 0.35
C ILE A 124 -6.72 -6.16 0.37
N GLY A 125 -5.80 -6.34 -0.56
CA GLY A 125 -5.01 -7.56 -0.74
C GLY A 125 -3.51 -7.35 -0.56
N LEU A 126 -2.88 -8.12 0.31
CA LEU A 126 -1.44 -8.12 0.52
C LEU A 126 -0.90 -9.53 0.34
N VAL A 127 0.17 -9.70 -0.42
CA VAL A 127 0.86 -10.99 -0.57
C VAL A 127 2.35 -10.80 -0.33
N GLY A 128 2.91 -11.50 0.67
CA GLY A 128 4.33 -11.37 1.02
C GLY A 128 4.79 -9.93 1.31
N THR A 129 3.88 -9.08 1.75
CA THR A 129 4.06 -7.62 1.94
C THR A 129 4.19 -7.30 3.42
N ARG A 130 4.99 -6.28 3.75
CA ARG A 130 5.11 -5.74 5.11
C ARG A 130 4.46 -4.37 5.20
N ALA A 131 3.47 -4.23 6.09
CA ALA A 131 2.87 -2.96 6.46
C ALA A 131 3.28 -2.57 7.89
N SER A 132 3.74 -1.34 8.08
CA SER A 132 4.08 -0.81 9.39
C SER A 132 2.88 -0.23 10.13
N GLY A 133 1.87 0.19 9.38
CA GLY A 133 0.57 0.64 9.88
C GLY A 133 -0.44 -0.49 9.96
N GLY A 134 -1.71 -0.12 10.12
CA GLY A 134 -2.88 -0.99 10.12
C GLY A 134 -3.57 -1.07 8.76
N ILE A 135 -4.68 -1.79 8.75
CA ILE A 135 -5.58 -1.88 7.60
C ILE A 135 -6.97 -1.47 8.08
N GLU A 136 -7.57 -0.48 7.42
CA GLU A 136 -8.91 0.01 7.76
C GLU A 136 -9.81 0.02 6.52
N THR A 137 -11.04 -0.48 6.70
CA THR A 137 -12.09 -0.33 5.67
C THR A 137 -13.47 -0.28 6.32
N VAL A 138 -14.43 0.24 5.58
CA VAL A 138 -15.85 0.20 5.97
C VAL A 138 -16.56 -0.95 5.28
N SER A 139 -16.25 -1.22 4.01
CA SER A 139 -17.02 -2.14 3.18
C SER A 139 -16.15 -2.76 2.08
N GLY A 140 -15.42 -3.76 2.40
CA GLY A 140 -14.56 -4.52 1.48
C GLY A 140 -13.97 -5.73 2.15
N ASP A 141 -13.52 -6.66 1.37
CA ASP A 141 -12.82 -7.85 1.85
C ASP A 141 -11.35 -7.51 2.15
N ILE A 142 -10.77 -8.14 3.15
CA ILE A 142 -9.35 -7.98 3.46
C ILE A 142 -8.66 -9.34 3.36
N THR A 143 -7.62 -9.40 2.56
CA THR A 143 -6.75 -10.58 2.47
C THR A 143 -5.31 -10.22 2.86
N VAL A 144 -4.92 -10.62 4.05
CA VAL A 144 -3.52 -10.64 4.46
C VAL A 144 -2.95 -11.99 4.01
N GLY A 145 -2.46 -12.04 2.78
CA GLY A 145 -2.00 -13.25 2.10
C GLY A 145 -0.72 -13.85 2.69
N ALA A 146 -0.31 -14.96 2.13
CA ALA A 146 0.79 -15.76 2.65
C ALA A 146 2.07 -14.95 2.88
N GLY A 147 2.66 -15.09 4.08
CA GLY A 147 3.91 -14.46 4.47
C GLY A 147 3.85 -12.94 4.65
N SER A 148 2.68 -12.34 4.60
CA SER A 148 2.50 -10.91 4.85
C SER A 148 2.60 -10.59 6.34
N HIS A 149 3.05 -9.37 6.65
CA HIS A 149 3.24 -8.91 8.02
C HIS A 149 2.68 -7.50 8.21
N VAL A 150 1.65 -7.38 9.01
CA VAL A 150 0.99 -6.11 9.39
C VAL A 150 1.32 -5.85 10.86
N LYS A 151 2.07 -4.77 11.14
CA LYS A 151 2.39 -4.40 12.54
C LYS A 151 1.22 -3.77 13.27
N GLY A 152 0.40 -2.98 12.55
CA GLY A 152 -0.84 -2.45 13.06
C GLY A 152 -1.93 -3.51 13.17
N GLY A 153 -3.14 -3.05 13.46
CA GLY A 153 -4.33 -3.89 13.54
C GLY A 153 -5.10 -3.95 12.23
N ILE A 154 -6.24 -4.63 12.28
CA ILE A 154 -7.25 -4.59 11.23
C ILE A 154 -8.52 -4.03 11.83
N ARG A 155 -9.11 -3.00 11.20
CA ARG A 155 -10.36 -2.41 11.62
C ARG A 155 -11.39 -2.46 10.49
N ILE A 156 -12.57 -2.97 10.79
CA ILE A 156 -13.75 -2.80 9.93
C ILE A 156 -14.70 -1.88 10.68
N GLU A 157 -14.88 -0.70 10.12
CA GLU A 157 -15.73 0.32 10.72
C GLU A 157 -17.21 0.11 10.40
N LYS A 158 -18.06 0.67 11.25
CA LYS A 158 -19.48 0.78 10.97
C LYS A 158 -19.71 1.94 10.02
N PRO A 159 -20.52 1.79 8.95
CA PRO A 159 -20.88 2.89 8.08
C PRO A 159 -21.47 4.05 8.88
N ASN A 160 -20.88 5.23 8.78
CA ASN A 160 -21.39 6.46 9.36
C ASN A 160 -22.54 6.97 8.50
N GLY A 161 -23.80 6.81 8.96
CA GLY A 161 -24.95 7.39 8.27
C GLY A 161 -26.26 6.99 8.90
N SER A 162 -27.02 8.01 9.32
CA SER A 162 -28.40 7.90 9.80
C SER A 162 -29.42 7.69 8.63
N TRP A 163 -28.93 7.31 7.47
CA TRP A 163 -29.82 6.97 6.37
C TRP A 163 -30.19 5.50 6.51
N GLY A 164 -31.40 5.27 6.96
CA GLY A 164 -32.02 3.96 7.09
C GLY A 164 -32.24 3.24 5.74
N LEU A 165 -31.27 3.31 4.86
CA LEU A 165 -31.14 2.38 3.77
C LEU A 165 -30.84 1.02 4.38
N ARG A 166 -31.88 0.20 4.48
CA ARG A 166 -31.74 -1.25 4.59
C ARG A 166 -30.80 -1.66 3.47
N ILE A 167 -29.51 -1.79 3.78
CA ILE A 167 -28.53 -2.43 2.90
C ILE A 167 -29.02 -3.88 2.83
N GLY A 168 -29.82 -4.17 1.81
CA GLY A 168 -30.33 -5.50 1.57
C GLY A 168 -29.16 -6.46 1.53
N ASN A 169 -29.31 -7.58 2.16
CA ASN A 169 -28.60 -8.86 2.11
C ASN A 169 -27.19 -8.87 1.45
N ARG A 170 -26.35 -7.84 1.71
CA ARG A 170 -24.95 -7.89 1.31
C ARG A 170 -24.25 -8.87 2.25
N LYS A 171 -23.51 -9.80 1.67
CA LYS A 171 -22.66 -10.69 2.44
C LYS A 171 -21.75 -9.88 3.37
N PRO A 172 -21.49 -10.35 4.59
CA PRO A 172 -20.55 -9.70 5.48
C PRO A 172 -19.14 -9.67 4.85
N PRO A 173 -18.33 -8.63 5.08
CA PRO A 173 -16.95 -8.59 4.64
C PRO A 173 -16.19 -9.84 5.02
N ARG A 174 -15.40 -10.34 4.09
CA ARG A 174 -14.60 -11.54 4.27
C ARG A 174 -13.16 -11.17 4.59
N ILE A 175 -12.71 -11.57 5.77
CA ILE A 175 -11.36 -11.27 6.25
C ILE A 175 -10.55 -12.56 6.27
N VAL A 176 -9.47 -12.61 5.51
CA VAL A 176 -8.61 -13.79 5.39
C VAL A 176 -7.22 -13.48 5.88
N ILE A 177 -6.76 -14.23 6.87
CA ILE A 177 -5.37 -14.21 7.30
C ILE A 177 -4.71 -15.51 6.85
N GLY A 178 -3.88 -15.41 5.84
CA GLY A 178 -3.31 -16.54 5.11
C GLY A 178 -2.15 -17.26 5.81
N PRO A 179 -1.57 -18.26 5.15
CA PRO A 179 -0.46 -19.05 5.71
C PRO A 179 0.74 -18.20 6.12
N ASN A 180 1.26 -18.41 7.33
CA ASN A 180 2.41 -17.70 7.91
C ASN A 180 2.27 -16.15 7.92
N ALA A 181 1.06 -15.65 7.75
CA ALA A 181 0.79 -14.22 7.90
C ALA A 181 0.81 -13.80 9.37
N VAL A 182 1.22 -12.58 9.62
CA VAL A 182 1.30 -12.00 10.97
C VAL A 182 0.55 -10.68 11.01
N VAL A 183 -0.36 -10.53 11.97
CA VAL A 183 -1.01 -9.26 12.31
C VAL A 183 -0.77 -9.01 13.80
N GLU A 184 0.13 -8.07 14.14
CA GLU A 184 0.54 -7.85 15.53
C GLU A 184 -0.52 -7.11 16.35
N GLY A 185 -1.18 -6.13 15.71
CA GLY A 185 -2.21 -5.31 16.35
C GLY A 185 -3.55 -6.05 16.52
N ALA A 186 -4.50 -5.39 17.16
CA ALA A 186 -5.83 -5.93 17.38
C ALA A 186 -6.67 -5.96 16.07
N LEU A 187 -7.51 -7.00 15.95
CA LEU A 187 -8.54 -7.11 14.92
C LEU A 187 -9.86 -6.65 15.53
N VAL A 188 -10.37 -5.52 15.07
CA VAL A 188 -11.56 -4.86 15.63
C VAL A 188 -12.63 -4.74 14.56
N PHE A 189 -13.77 -5.40 14.77
CA PHE A 189 -14.87 -5.43 13.82
C PHE A 189 -16.11 -4.80 14.44
N GLU A 190 -16.50 -3.63 13.95
CA GLU A 190 -17.68 -2.87 14.43
C GLU A 190 -18.98 -3.32 13.73
N ARG A 191 -18.88 -4.28 12.83
CA ARG A 191 -20.00 -4.93 12.13
C ARG A 191 -19.70 -6.41 11.92
N PRO A 192 -20.72 -7.24 11.62
CA PRO A 192 -20.49 -8.65 11.31
C PRO A 192 -19.53 -8.85 10.15
N VAL A 193 -18.57 -9.76 10.31
CA VAL A 193 -17.60 -10.18 9.28
C VAL A 193 -17.44 -11.70 9.28
N ALA A 194 -16.98 -12.26 8.18
CA ALA A 194 -16.55 -13.64 8.08
C ALA A 194 -15.00 -13.69 8.22
N LEU A 195 -14.51 -14.04 9.41
CA LEU A 195 -13.07 -14.07 9.70
C LEU A 195 -12.52 -15.48 9.55
N TYR A 196 -11.57 -15.65 8.62
CA TYR A 196 -10.82 -16.88 8.38
C TYR A 196 -9.35 -16.69 8.74
N VAL A 197 -8.82 -17.57 9.57
CA VAL A 197 -7.43 -17.49 10.04
C VAL A 197 -6.75 -18.82 9.79
N HIS A 198 -5.67 -18.81 9.02
CA HIS A 198 -4.90 -20.01 8.78
C HIS A 198 -4.21 -20.48 10.07
N SER A 199 -4.13 -21.79 10.27
CA SER A 199 -3.58 -22.41 11.49
C SER A 199 -2.15 -22.00 11.81
N SER A 200 -1.34 -21.62 10.80
CA SER A 200 0.02 -21.10 10.98
C SER A 200 0.12 -19.58 11.10
N ALA A 201 -0.99 -18.86 10.98
CA ALA A 201 -0.98 -17.41 11.11
C ALA A 201 -0.90 -16.98 12.58
N LYS A 202 -0.34 -15.78 12.81
CA LYS A 202 -0.28 -15.16 14.14
C LYS A 202 -1.07 -13.88 14.12
N ILE A 203 -2.04 -13.74 15.02
CA ILE A 203 -2.88 -12.56 15.10
C ILE A 203 -2.96 -12.02 16.52
N GLY A 204 -3.20 -10.72 16.65
CA GLY A 204 -3.50 -10.09 17.92
C GLY A 204 -4.89 -10.43 18.45
N ARG A 205 -5.35 -9.67 19.44
CA ARG A 205 -6.69 -9.84 20.02
C ARG A 205 -7.78 -9.58 18.99
N VAL A 206 -8.78 -10.46 18.94
CA VAL A 206 -9.96 -10.29 18.09
C VAL A 206 -11.13 -9.78 18.91
N SER A 207 -11.86 -8.79 18.41
CA SER A 207 -13.13 -8.32 18.95
C SER A 207 -14.16 -8.09 17.83
N GLY A 208 -15.42 -8.40 18.10
CA GLY A 208 -16.53 -8.23 17.15
C GLY A 208 -16.72 -9.40 16.17
N ALA A 209 -15.85 -10.41 16.17
CA ALA A 209 -16.01 -11.62 15.35
C ALA A 209 -15.42 -12.86 16.01
N THR A 210 -15.82 -14.04 15.51
CA THR A 210 -15.21 -15.32 15.87
C THR A 210 -14.39 -15.83 14.69
N ALA A 211 -13.12 -16.14 14.92
CA ALA A 211 -12.23 -16.67 13.90
C ALA A 211 -12.59 -18.13 13.56
N ARG A 212 -12.69 -18.40 12.26
CA ARG A 212 -12.80 -19.77 11.70
C ARG A 212 -11.41 -20.19 11.24
N SER A 213 -10.86 -21.23 11.85
CA SER A 213 -9.55 -21.75 11.46
C SER A 213 -9.64 -22.58 10.18
N PHE A 214 -8.58 -22.50 9.37
CA PHE A 214 -8.38 -23.37 8.20
C PHE A 214 -6.90 -23.75 8.08
N ASP A 215 -6.60 -24.83 7.34
CA ASP A 215 -5.25 -25.41 7.17
C ASP A 215 -4.87 -25.64 5.70
N THR A 216 -5.77 -25.30 4.79
CA THR A 216 -5.57 -25.41 3.33
C THR A 216 -4.83 -24.16 2.78
N PRO A 217 -4.12 -24.25 1.63
CA PRO A 217 -3.44 -23.10 1.06
C PRO A 217 -4.33 -21.88 0.79
N THR A 218 -5.61 -22.12 0.58
CA THR A 218 -6.63 -21.08 0.35
C THR A 218 -7.76 -21.21 1.36
N ALA A 219 -8.31 -20.10 1.82
CA ALA A 219 -9.46 -20.11 2.73
C ALA A 219 -10.70 -20.70 2.05
N PRO A 220 -11.58 -21.41 2.82
CA PRO A 220 -12.83 -21.96 2.29
C PRO A 220 -13.67 -20.89 1.60
N LYS A 221 -14.39 -21.25 0.54
CA LYS A 221 -15.40 -20.37 -0.08
C LYS A 221 -16.66 -20.36 0.79
N ASP A 222 -17.31 -19.20 0.88
CA ASP A 222 -18.61 -19.03 1.56
C ASP A 222 -19.77 -19.56 0.71
#